data_73beb1c8bff61159171b236524c9f539
#
_entry.id   73beb1c8bff61159171b236524c9f539
#
_cell.length_a   1.000
_cell.length_b   1.000
_cell.length_c   1.000
_cell.angle_alpha   90.00
_cell.angle_beta   90.00
_cell.angle_gamma   90.00
#
_symmetry.space_group_name_H-M   'P 1'
#
loop_
_entity.id
_entity.type
_entity.pdbx_description
1 polymer ?
#
loop_
_entity_poly.entity_id
_entity_poly.type
_entity_poly.pdbx_seq_one_letter_code
_entity_poly.pdbx_strand_id
1 'polypeptide(L)'
;MRDGQQSSFATRMNQAQIDRCLPFYKDANFYAMEVWGGAVPDSVMRYLNENPWTRLETIHKAIGNVSKLTALSRGRNLFGYAPYTDEIIDGFCRNSIQSGLGIMRIFDALNDVNNVKSTVKYVKQYGGIADCAVCYTVDPKYPEIGFFGKLMGKKNPKPVFTDEYFLSKAKQMEALGADMITIKDMSGLIPPHRVSKLVKLFKQNLNVPIDFHTHCTPGYGLASVLAAIVAGVDIVDTNCWYFSGGTGAPAIELIYVFCKKLGIDTGVNMEAVAKINTQLKEIRKELEISVFGKEKPMPKPFNPLTDELPKEIDAEFDRAIKAAQADDEETLLDACHKIEAHFGFPAPNELVKKAEIPGGMYSNICLLYTSPSPRD
;
A
#
# COMPACT_ATOMS: atom_id res chain seq x y z
N MET A 1 4.44 -6.72 -5.42
CA MET A 1 5.83 -7.25 -5.40
C MET A 1 6.70 -6.46 -4.43
N ARG A 2 6.86 -5.14 -4.61
CA ARG A 2 7.73 -4.32 -3.72
C ARG A 2 7.17 -4.21 -2.30
N ASP A 3 5.94 -3.76 -2.14
CA ASP A 3 5.37 -3.44 -0.84
C ASP A 3 5.26 -4.66 0.08
N GLY A 4 4.71 -5.76 -0.41
CA GLY A 4 4.54 -6.97 0.40
C GLY A 4 5.86 -7.53 0.95
N GLN A 5 6.94 -7.57 0.13
CA GLN A 5 8.24 -8.03 0.62
C GLN A 5 8.94 -7.00 1.53
N GLN A 6 8.75 -5.71 1.26
CA GLN A 6 9.29 -4.67 2.13
C GLN A 6 8.63 -4.70 3.50
N SER A 7 7.31 -4.81 3.53
CA SER A 7 6.52 -4.77 4.75
C SER A 7 6.62 -6.05 5.59
N SER A 8 6.82 -7.22 4.95
CA SER A 8 6.81 -8.51 5.64
C SER A 8 8.19 -9.15 5.81
N PHE A 9 9.16 -8.82 4.94
CA PHE A 9 10.46 -9.52 4.87
C PHE A 9 11.65 -8.55 4.74
N ALA A 10 11.53 -7.33 5.24
CA ALA A 10 12.57 -6.32 5.26
C ALA A 10 13.29 -6.13 3.91
N THR A 11 12.57 -6.28 2.80
CA THR A 11 13.07 -6.12 1.43
C THR A 11 14.19 -7.12 1.08
N ARG A 12 14.08 -8.39 1.50
CA ARG A 12 15.13 -9.41 1.32
C ARG A 12 14.88 -10.36 0.14
N MET A 13 13.82 -10.16 -0.65
CA MET A 13 13.55 -10.97 -1.85
C MET A 13 14.62 -10.67 -2.92
N ASN A 14 15.40 -11.68 -3.29
CA ASN A 14 16.47 -11.57 -4.28
C ASN A 14 15.97 -11.70 -5.73
N GLN A 15 16.85 -11.42 -6.71
CA GLN A 15 16.48 -11.46 -8.12
C GLN A 15 16.02 -12.86 -8.57
N ALA A 16 16.68 -13.92 -8.14
CA ALA A 16 16.31 -15.30 -8.51
C ALA A 16 14.91 -15.66 -8.03
N GLN A 17 14.50 -15.20 -6.85
CA GLN A 17 13.13 -15.37 -6.34
C GLN A 17 12.10 -14.57 -7.16
N ILE A 18 12.47 -13.35 -7.59
CA ILE A 18 11.63 -12.54 -8.48
C ILE A 18 11.45 -13.25 -9.82
N ASP A 19 12.53 -13.74 -10.41
CA ASP A 19 12.53 -14.40 -11.74
C ASP A 19 11.60 -15.61 -11.79
N ARG A 20 11.45 -16.34 -10.68
CA ARG A 20 10.49 -17.46 -10.55
C ARG A 20 9.04 -17.02 -10.74
N CYS A 21 8.71 -15.78 -10.40
CA CYS A 21 7.35 -15.25 -10.49
C CYS A 21 7.06 -14.51 -11.81
N LEU A 22 8.09 -13.96 -12.48
CA LEU A 22 7.92 -13.10 -13.66
C LEU A 22 7.10 -13.73 -14.79
N PRO A 23 7.24 -15.02 -15.15
CA PRO A 23 6.42 -15.62 -16.22
C PRO A 23 4.93 -15.54 -15.97
N PHE A 24 4.52 -15.61 -14.70
CA PHE A 24 3.11 -15.56 -14.30
C PHE A 24 2.61 -14.12 -14.12
N TYR A 25 3.46 -13.21 -13.65
CA TYR A 25 3.13 -11.78 -13.58
C TYR A 25 2.84 -11.18 -14.95
N LYS A 26 3.52 -11.64 -16.00
CA LYS A 26 3.26 -11.25 -17.38
C LYS A 26 1.81 -11.53 -17.81
N ASP A 27 1.22 -12.60 -17.29
CA ASP A 27 -0.13 -13.03 -17.66
C ASP A 27 -1.22 -12.48 -16.71
N ALA A 28 -0.84 -11.82 -15.61
CA ALA A 28 -1.78 -11.40 -14.57
C ALA A 28 -2.65 -10.20 -14.95
N ASN A 29 -2.24 -9.40 -15.94
CA ASN A 29 -2.98 -8.23 -16.44
C ASN A 29 -3.32 -7.20 -15.35
N PHE A 30 -2.38 -6.93 -14.42
CA PHE A 30 -2.55 -5.85 -13.46
C PHE A 30 -2.49 -4.49 -14.18
N TYR A 31 -3.26 -3.50 -13.71
CA TYR A 31 -3.12 -2.12 -14.16
C TYR A 31 -1.68 -1.62 -13.94
N ALA A 32 -1.15 -1.87 -12.75
CA ALA A 32 0.20 -1.49 -12.37
C ALA A 32 0.82 -2.50 -11.39
N MET A 33 2.14 -2.58 -11.38
CA MET A 33 2.91 -3.43 -10.46
C MET A 33 3.96 -2.56 -9.76
N GLU A 34 3.87 -2.44 -8.45
CA GLU A 34 4.92 -1.77 -7.69
C GLU A 34 6.09 -2.74 -7.50
N VAL A 35 7.20 -2.45 -8.18
CA VAL A 35 8.37 -3.34 -8.28
C VAL A 35 9.65 -2.74 -7.72
N TRP A 36 9.71 -1.42 -7.59
CA TRP A 36 10.92 -0.68 -7.32
C TRP A 36 10.67 0.50 -6.35
N GLY A 37 11.73 1.18 -5.92
CA GLY A 37 11.61 2.30 -4.98
C GLY A 37 11.50 1.89 -3.52
N GLY A 38 11.14 2.84 -2.69
CA GLY A 38 11.11 2.64 -1.24
C GLY A 38 12.47 2.21 -0.70
N ALA A 39 12.54 1.05 -0.05
CA ALA A 39 13.79 0.50 0.47
C ALA A 39 14.50 -0.45 -0.51
N VAL A 40 13.91 -0.73 -1.69
CA VAL A 40 14.48 -1.73 -2.62
C VAL A 40 15.88 -1.37 -3.08
N PRO A 41 16.19 -0.15 -3.60
CA PRO A 41 17.53 0.14 -4.09
C PRO A 41 18.61 -0.01 -3.02
N ASP A 42 18.38 0.50 -1.82
CA ASP A 42 19.32 0.40 -0.70
C ASP A 42 19.50 -1.06 -0.25
N SER A 43 18.40 -1.77 -0.06
CA SER A 43 18.42 -3.16 0.40
C SER A 43 19.09 -4.11 -0.59
N VAL A 44 18.81 -3.93 -1.88
CA VAL A 44 19.38 -4.72 -2.97
C VAL A 44 20.90 -4.57 -3.03
N MET A 45 21.40 -3.35 -2.94
CA MET A 45 22.85 -3.09 -2.93
C MET A 45 23.52 -3.56 -1.63
N ARG A 46 22.94 -3.21 -0.49
CA ARG A 46 23.57 -3.38 0.84
C ARG A 46 23.53 -4.82 1.35
N TYR A 47 22.43 -5.53 1.09
CA TYR A 47 22.20 -6.84 1.70
C TYR A 47 22.16 -8.00 0.70
N LEU A 48 21.81 -7.73 -0.56
CA LEU A 48 21.70 -8.77 -1.58
C LEU A 48 22.88 -8.75 -2.55
N ASN A 49 23.70 -7.70 -2.50
CA ASN A 49 24.83 -7.50 -3.42
C ASN A 49 24.40 -7.57 -4.90
N GLU A 50 23.22 -7.00 -5.20
CA GLU A 50 22.63 -6.95 -6.53
C GLU A 50 22.53 -5.50 -7.03
N ASN A 51 22.46 -5.32 -8.37
CA ASN A 51 22.26 -4.00 -8.97
C ASN A 51 20.76 -3.68 -9.10
N PRO A 52 20.24 -2.62 -8.44
CA PRO A 52 18.82 -2.27 -8.49
C PRO A 52 18.35 -1.86 -9.89
N TRP A 53 19.20 -1.28 -10.72
CA TRP A 53 18.84 -0.92 -12.11
C TRP A 53 18.66 -2.14 -12.99
N THR A 54 19.58 -3.10 -12.93
CA THR A 54 19.46 -4.38 -13.62
C THR A 54 18.18 -5.12 -13.20
N ARG A 55 17.80 -5.04 -11.91
CA ARG A 55 16.52 -5.57 -11.42
C ARG A 55 15.33 -4.95 -12.14
N LEU A 56 15.26 -3.62 -12.21
CA LEU A 56 14.17 -2.92 -12.88
C LEU A 56 14.09 -3.30 -14.37
N GLU A 57 15.21 -3.29 -15.07
CA GLU A 57 15.32 -3.62 -16.50
C GLU A 57 14.93 -5.08 -16.76
N THR A 58 15.34 -6.02 -15.90
CA THR A 58 14.97 -7.43 -16.01
C THR A 58 13.45 -7.63 -15.85
N ILE A 59 12.84 -6.96 -14.86
CA ILE A 59 11.40 -7.02 -14.66
C ILE A 59 10.68 -6.39 -15.86
N HIS A 60 11.12 -5.22 -16.32
CA HIS A 60 10.53 -4.56 -17.50
C HIS A 60 10.59 -5.44 -18.74
N LYS A 61 11.74 -6.05 -19.02
CA LYS A 61 11.92 -6.96 -20.16
C LYS A 61 10.97 -8.17 -20.09
N ALA A 62 10.73 -8.69 -18.89
CA ALA A 62 9.85 -9.85 -18.70
C ALA A 62 8.36 -9.50 -18.80
N ILE A 63 7.94 -8.37 -18.21
CA ILE A 63 6.53 -7.94 -18.15
C ILE A 63 6.10 -7.25 -19.44
N GLY A 64 7.01 -6.52 -20.10
CA GLY A 64 6.67 -5.69 -21.27
C GLY A 64 5.69 -4.60 -20.89
N ASN A 65 4.66 -4.41 -21.74
CA ASN A 65 3.62 -3.38 -21.56
C ASN A 65 2.31 -3.91 -20.96
N VAL A 66 2.28 -5.16 -20.47
CA VAL A 66 1.06 -5.76 -19.91
C VAL A 66 0.63 -5.03 -18.65
N SER A 67 1.57 -4.72 -17.77
CA SER A 67 1.33 -3.94 -16.56
C SER A 67 2.33 -2.78 -16.47
N LYS A 68 1.88 -1.60 -16.06
CA LYS A 68 2.80 -0.48 -15.82
C LYS A 68 3.65 -0.77 -14.59
N LEU A 69 4.98 -0.68 -14.71
CA LEU A 69 5.85 -0.79 -13.55
C LEU A 69 5.82 0.49 -12.72
N THR A 70 5.70 0.36 -11.41
CA THR A 70 5.69 1.51 -10.50
C THR A 70 6.83 1.46 -9.50
N ALA A 71 7.25 2.66 -9.06
CA ALA A 71 8.22 2.84 -8.00
C ALA A 71 7.77 3.92 -7.02
N LEU A 72 8.11 3.72 -5.73
CA LEU A 72 7.85 4.69 -4.68
C LEU A 72 9.04 5.64 -4.52
N SER A 73 8.82 6.96 -4.59
CA SER A 73 9.84 8.00 -4.43
C SER A 73 9.46 9.01 -3.34
N ARG A 74 10.44 9.40 -2.52
CA ARG A 74 10.28 10.39 -1.44
C ARG A 74 10.53 11.82 -1.92
N GLY A 75 9.85 12.26 -2.97
CA GLY A 75 10.05 13.59 -3.55
C GLY A 75 11.52 13.85 -3.88
N ARG A 76 12.08 14.99 -3.43
CA ARG A 76 13.51 15.35 -3.66
C ARG A 76 14.49 14.37 -3.02
N ASN A 77 14.08 13.61 -2.03
CA ASN A 77 14.94 12.61 -1.39
C ASN A 77 15.06 11.32 -2.23
N LEU A 78 14.25 11.16 -3.28
CA LEU A 78 14.22 9.98 -4.14
C LEU A 78 14.12 8.70 -3.29
N PHE A 79 15.20 7.89 -3.27
CA PHE A 79 15.32 6.70 -2.43
C PHE A 79 16.26 6.91 -1.23
N GLY A 80 16.86 8.10 -1.11
CA GLY A 80 17.77 8.46 -0.04
C GLY A 80 17.06 9.08 1.17
N TYR A 81 17.89 9.62 2.07
CA TYR A 81 17.46 10.19 3.35
C TYR A 81 17.69 11.71 3.45
N ALA A 82 18.28 12.31 2.41
CA ALA A 82 18.50 13.74 2.30
C ALA A 82 18.03 14.22 0.92
N PRO A 83 17.60 15.50 0.78
CA PRO A 83 17.17 16.03 -0.49
C PRO A 83 18.34 16.17 -1.47
N TYR A 84 18.11 15.76 -2.71
CA TYR A 84 19.06 15.92 -3.82
C TYR A 84 18.82 17.23 -4.58
N THR A 85 19.84 17.65 -5.36
CA THR A 85 19.74 18.79 -6.28
C THR A 85 18.84 18.44 -7.47
N ASP A 86 18.30 19.45 -8.14
CA ASP A 86 17.44 19.26 -9.31
C ASP A 86 18.15 18.50 -10.45
N GLU A 87 19.44 18.69 -10.63
CA GLU A 87 20.26 17.98 -11.62
C GLU A 87 20.27 16.46 -11.37
N ILE A 88 20.42 16.06 -10.10
CA ILE A 88 20.38 14.64 -9.73
C ILE A 88 18.98 14.07 -9.91
N ILE A 89 17.93 14.83 -9.52
CA ILE A 89 16.54 14.41 -9.68
C ILE A 89 16.19 14.24 -11.15
N ASP A 90 16.63 15.17 -12.01
CA ASP A 90 16.46 15.11 -13.46
C ASP A 90 17.07 13.83 -14.04
N GLY A 91 18.36 13.61 -13.80
CA GLY A 91 19.07 12.42 -14.27
C GLY A 91 18.46 11.12 -13.75
N PHE A 92 18.04 11.11 -12.47
CA PHE A 92 17.42 9.95 -11.87
C PHE A 92 16.05 9.62 -12.51
N CYS A 93 15.17 10.62 -12.68
CA CYS A 93 13.86 10.42 -13.31
C CYS A 93 14.00 9.95 -14.76
N ARG A 94 14.92 10.59 -15.53
CA ARG A 94 15.23 10.17 -16.90
C ARG A 94 15.61 8.71 -16.97
N ASN A 95 16.61 8.31 -16.18
CA ASN A 95 17.12 6.94 -16.22
C ASN A 95 16.05 5.93 -15.74
N SER A 96 15.25 6.28 -14.73
CA SER A 96 14.17 5.40 -14.24
C SER A 96 13.13 5.11 -15.32
N ILE A 97 12.68 6.15 -16.04
CA ILE A 97 11.71 6.00 -17.13
C ILE A 97 12.33 5.22 -18.31
N GLN A 98 13.59 5.52 -18.67
CA GLN A 98 14.28 4.80 -19.73
C GLN A 98 14.53 3.32 -19.40
N SER A 99 14.70 2.97 -18.12
CA SER A 99 14.82 1.58 -17.67
C SER A 99 13.46 0.86 -17.55
N GLY A 100 12.36 1.50 -17.97
CA GLY A 100 11.04 0.88 -18.10
C GLY A 100 10.05 1.20 -16.99
N LEU A 101 10.34 2.18 -16.12
CA LEU A 101 9.36 2.65 -15.14
C LEU A 101 8.24 3.43 -15.83
N GLY A 102 6.98 2.99 -15.66
CA GLY A 102 5.81 3.66 -16.23
C GLY A 102 5.19 4.70 -15.30
N ILE A 103 5.16 4.42 -13.99
CA ILE A 103 4.56 5.28 -12.97
C ILE A 103 5.57 5.53 -11.86
N MET A 104 5.72 6.77 -11.43
CA MET A 104 6.43 7.09 -10.20
C MET A 104 5.45 7.60 -9.17
N ARG A 105 5.29 6.86 -8.06
CA ARG A 105 4.53 7.30 -6.90
C ARG A 105 5.40 8.19 -6.04
N ILE A 106 5.01 9.45 -5.96
CA ILE A 106 5.81 10.53 -5.35
C ILE A 106 5.10 11.00 -4.08
N PHE A 107 5.78 10.94 -2.95
CA PHE A 107 5.22 11.38 -1.69
C PHE A 107 6.21 12.19 -0.86
N ASP A 108 5.69 12.97 0.05
CA ASP A 108 6.39 13.52 1.21
C ASP A 108 5.62 13.13 2.47
N ALA A 109 6.30 12.58 3.47
CA ALA A 109 5.64 12.08 4.68
C ALA A 109 4.92 13.17 5.49
N LEU A 110 5.32 14.45 5.32
CA LEU A 110 4.70 15.62 5.94
C LEU A 110 3.75 16.37 4.98
N ASN A 111 3.51 15.81 3.79
CA ASN A 111 2.73 16.44 2.72
C ASN A 111 3.27 17.82 2.29
N ASP A 112 4.61 17.99 2.29
CA ASP A 112 5.22 19.19 1.72
C ASP A 112 5.21 19.11 0.19
N VAL A 113 4.31 19.87 -0.42
CA VAL A 113 4.14 19.93 -1.88
C VAL A 113 5.39 20.49 -2.59
N ASN A 114 6.20 21.32 -1.93
CA ASN A 114 7.44 21.81 -2.51
C ASN A 114 8.48 20.69 -2.67
N ASN A 115 8.47 19.71 -1.76
CA ASN A 115 9.38 18.57 -1.83
C ASN A 115 9.08 17.64 -3.02
N VAL A 116 7.85 17.58 -3.53
CA VAL A 116 7.48 16.70 -4.66
C VAL A 116 7.59 17.39 -6.02
N LYS A 117 7.61 18.72 -6.08
CA LYS A 117 7.53 19.52 -7.31
C LYS A 117 8.55 19.15 -8.38
N SER A 118 9.84 19.04 -8.03
CA SER A 118 10.90 18.74 -9.00
C SER A 118 10.73 17.33 -9.56
N THR A 119 10.38 16.35 -8.71
CA THR A 119 10.18 14.96 -9.15
C THR A 119 8.99 14.85 -10.11
N VAL A 120 7.86 15.50 -9.81
CA VAL A 120 6.70 15.56 -10.71
C VAL A 120 7.10 16.14 -12.08
N LYS A 121 7.80 17.30 -12.08
CA LYS A 121 8.27 17.94 -13.30
C LYS A 121 9.07 16.98 -14.18
N TYR A 122 10.08 16.33 -13.60
CA TYR A 122 11.00 15.52 -14.40
C TYR A 122 10.40 14.15 -14.80
N VAL A 123 9.56 13.53 -13.97
CA VAL A 123 8.82 12.34 -14.38
C VAL A 123 7.98 12.62 -15.63
N LYS A 124 7.22 13.71 -15.63
CA LYS A 124 6.40 14.12 -16.78
C LYS A 124 7.25 14.53 -18.00
N GLN A 125 8.35 15.19 -17.79
CA GLN A 125 9.27 15.59 -18.87
C GLN A 125 9.77 14.38 -19.67
N TYR A 126 9.96 13.22 -19.02
CA TYR A 126 10.43 11.99 -19.66
C TYR A 126 9.31 11.01 -20.04
N GLY A 127 8.05 11.44 -19.96
CA GLY A 127 6.89 10.66 -20.40
C GLY A 127 6.38 9.63 -19.38
N GLY A 128 6.83 9.69 -18.13
CA GLY A 128 6.29 8.89 -17.04
C GLY A 128 4.99 9.49 -16.50
N ILE A 129 4.22 8.65 -15.79
CA ILE A 129 3.03 9.03 -15.06
C ILE A 129 3.43 9.45 -13.65
N ALA A 130 3.05 10.66 -13.23
CA ALA A 130 3.27 11.18 -11.90
C ALA A 130 2.06 10.84 -11.01
N ASP A 131 2.19 9.83 -10.15
CA ASP A 131 1.24 9.50 -9.10
C ASP A 131 1.65 10.22 -7.81
N CYS A 132 0.92 11.24 -7.41
CA CYS A 132 1.24 12.00 -6.20
C CYS A 132 0.43 11.48 -5.02
N ALA A 133 1.12 11.14 -3.92
CA ALA A 133 0.47 10.56 -2.76
C ALA A 133 0.31 11.58 -1.64
N VAL A 134 -0.94 11.73 -1.19
CA VAL A 134 -1.29 12.45 0.04
C VAL A 134 -1.22 11.47 1.20
N CYS A 135 -0.23 11.67 2.09
CA CYS A 135 -0.01 10.81 3.24
C CYS A 135 -1.08 11.07 4.30
N TYR A 136 -1.82 10.02 4.65
CA TYR A 136 -2.80 10.09 5.73
C TYR A 136 -2.11 10.05 7.08
N THR A 137 -2.59 10.87 7.98
CA THR A 137 -2.20 10.91 9.39
C THR A 137 -3.34 11.47 10.25
N VAL A 138 -3.19 11.40 11.54
CA VAL A 138 -4.16 11.89 12.52
C VAL A 138 -3.53 12.90 13.47
N ASP A 139 -4.35 13.79 14.01
CA ASP A 139 -3.89 14.73 15.05
C ASP A 139 -3.56 13.96 16.34
N PRO A 140 -2.55 14.43 17.10
CA PRO A 140 -2.26 13.86 18.41
C PRO A 140 -3.46 13.92 19.35
N LYS A 141 -3.68 12.87 20.13
CA LYS A 141 -4.69 12.89 21.20
C LYS A 141 -4.22 13.75 22.35
N TYR A 142 -4.96 14.80 22.64
CA TYR A 142 -4.72 15.67 23.79
C TYR A 142 -5.54 15.19 24.99
N PRO A 143 -4.98 15.24 26.20
CA PRO A 143 -5.74 14.98 27.42
C PRO A 143 -6.98 15.90 27.52
N GLU A 144 -8.06 15.40 28.07
CA GLU A 144 -9.21 16.24 28.35
C GLU A 144 -8.83 17.38 29.30
N ILE A 145 -9.20 18.60 28.92
CA ILE A 145 -8.99 19.76 29.76
C ILE A 145 -10.00 19.70 30.90
N GLY A 146 -9.53 19.43 32.12
CA GLY A 146 -10.36 19.41 33.32
C GLY A 146 -11.03 20.77 33.58
N PHE A 147 -12.02 20.78 34.49
CA PHE A 147 -12.84 21.95 34.81
C PHE A 147 -12.04 23.23 35.06
N PHE A 148 -11.00 23.16 35.91
CA PHE A 148 -10.11 24.30 36.19
C PHE A 148 -9.34 24.80 34.97
N GLY A 149 -8.94 23.89 34.08
CA GLY A 149 -8.26 24.28 32.82
C GLY A 149 -9.21 25.04 31.90
N LYS A 150 -10.47 24.58 31.78
CA LYS A 150 -11.49 25.28 30.99
C LYS A 150 -11.80 26.66 31.56
N LEU A 151 -11.90 26.78 32.88
CA LEU A 151 -12.11 28.05 33.58
C LEU A 151 -10.96 29.03 33.36
N MET A 152 -9.71 28.55 33.24
CA MET A 152 -8.53 29.32 32.91
C MET A 152 -8.36 29.59 31.41
N GLY A 153 -9.35 29.28 30.58
CA GLY A 153 -9.31 29.53 29.13
C GLY A 153 -8.39 28.60 28.33
N LYS A 154 -7.87 27.52 28.93
CA LYS A 154 -7.09 26.53 28.18
C LYS A 154 -7.97 25.86 27.12
N LYS A 155 -7.43 25.71 25.91
CA LYS A 155 -8.09 25.02 24.78
C LYS A 155 -7.08 24.07 24.15
N ASN A 156 -7.56 22.92 23.70
CA ASN A 156 -6.74 22.07 22.85
C ASN A 156 -6.50 22.74 21.51
N PRO A 157 -5.37 22.48 20.85
CA PRO A 157 -5.13 22.95 19.49
C PRO A 157 -6.28 22.53 18.58
N LYS A 158 -6.55 23.35 17.54
CA LYS A 158 -7.51 22.98 16.51
C LYS A 158 -6.96 21.79 15.71
N PRO A 159 -7.83 20.88 15.25
CA PRO A 159 -7.41 19.81 14.34
C PRO A 159 -6.73 20.38 13.09
N VAL A 160 -5.61 19.78 12.70
CA VAL A 160 -4.85 20.13 11.50
C VAL A 160 -5.24 19.21 10.34
N PHE A 161 -5.34 17.89 10.61
CA PHE A 161 -5.54 16.87 9.59
C PHE A 161 -7.03 16.66 9.28
N THR A 162 -7.66 17.74 8.80
CA THR A 162 -9.08 17.77 8.42
C THR A 162 -9.27 17.30 6.97
N ASP A 163 -10.52 17.14 6.54
CA ASP A 163 -10.87 16.84 5.15
C ASP A 163 -10.37 17.91 4.19
N GLU A 164 -10.50 19.19 4.59
CA GLU A 164 -10.04 20.34 3.83
C GLU A 164 -8.52 20.36 3.68
N TYR A 165 -7.79 19.94 4.73
CA TYR A 165 -6.34 19.79 4.67
C TYR A 165 -5.94 18.79 3.58
N PHE A 166 -6.48 17.56 3.62
CA PHE A 166 -6.13 16.52 2.64
C PHE A 166 -6.55 16.91 1.24
N LEU A 167 -7.74 17.47 1.05
CA LEU A 167 -8.20 17.97 -0.25
C LEU A 167 -7.32 19.09 -0.77
N SER A 168 -6.92 20.04 0.09
CA SER A 168 -6.03 21.13 -0.29
C SER A 168 -4.68 20.62 -0.80
N LYS A 169 -4.11 19.61 -0.12
CA LYS A 169 -2.86 18.97 -0.56
C LYS A 169 -3.01 18.26 -1.90
N ALA A 170 -4.09 17.50 -2.08
CA ALA A 170 -4.40 16.83 -3.34
C ALA A 170 -4.56 17.82 -4.50
N LYS A 171 -5.31 18.91 -4.32
CA LYS A 171 -5.47 19.99 -5.33
C LYS A 171 -4.13 20.65 -5.69
N GLN A 172 -3.27 20.89 -4.70
CA GLN A 172 -1.94 21.45 -4.96
C GLN A 172 -1.08 20.48 -5.78
N MET A 173 -1.13 19.18 -5.51
CA MET A 173 -0.41 18.17 -6.28
C MET A 173 -0.98 18.02 -7.70
N GLU A 174 -2.30 18.04 -7.87
CA GLU A 174 -2.94 18.07 -9.19
C GLU A 174 -2.51 19.30 -9.99
N ALA A 175 -2.46 20.48 -9.35
CA ALA A 175 -2.01 21.72 -9.97
C ALA A 175 -0.52 21.69 -10.40
N LEU A 176 0.32 20.88 -9.76
CA LEU A 176 1.70 20.61 -10.21
C LEU A 176 1.76 19.71 -11.44
N GLY A 177 0.64 19.12 -11.85
CA GLY A 177 0.54 18.23 -13.00
C GLY A 177 0.56 16.74 -12.65
N ALA A 178 0.18 16.36 -11.43
CA ALA A 178 -0.04 14.95 -11.10
C ALA A 178 -1.07 14.34 -12.05
N ASP A 179 -0.80 13.12 -12.53
CA ASP A 179 -1.70 12.36 -13.40
C ASP A 179 -2.63 11.45 -12.59
N MET A 180 -2.34 11.28 -11.30
CA MET A 180 -3.08 10.43 -10.37
C MET A 180 -2.84 10.94 -8.94
N ILE A 181 -3.81 10.76 -8.06
CA ILE A 181 -3.66 11.06 -6.62
C ILE A 181 -3.90 9.78 -5.81
N THR A 182 -2.91 9.40 -5.00
CA THR A 182 -3.04 8.30 -4.04
C THR A 182 -3.38 8.83 -2.65
N ILE A 183 -4.45 8.31 -2.03
CA ILE A 183 -4.64 8.42 -0.57
C ILE A 183 -3.75 7.36 0.06
N LYS A 184 -2.64 7.80 0.68
CA LYS A 184 -1.60 6.90 1.17
C LYS A 184 -1.64 6.74 2.68
N ASP A 185 -2.16 5.60 3.11
CA ASP A 185 -2.21 5.20 4.52
C ASP A 185 -1.11 4.19 4.85
N MET A 186 0.09 4.70 5.10
CA MET A 186 1.29 3.88 5.34
C MET A 186 1.24 3.06 6.63
N SER A 187 0.37 3.41 7.56
CA SER A 187 0.26 2.76 8.88
C SER A 187 -1.02 1.94 9.03
N GLY A 188 -1.92 1.97 8.04
CA GLY A 188 -3.22 1.30 8.10
C GLY A 188 -4.18 1.94 9.10
N LEU A 189 -4.05 3.24 9.37
CA LEU A 189 -4.80 3.94 10.42
C LEU A 189 -6.15 4.50 9.96
N ILE A 190 -6.39 4.54 8.66
CA ILE A 190 -7.63 5.11 8.12
C ILE A 190 -8.80 4.16 8.31
N PRO A 191 -9.81 4.48 9.13
CA PRO A 191 -10.98 3.63 9.29
C PRO A 191 -11.92 3.69 8.07
N PRO A 192 -12.80 2.69 7.87
CA PRO A 192 -13.67 2.58 6.70
C PRO A 192 -14.53 3.81 6.41
N HIS A 193 -15.20 4.36 7.44
CA HIS A 193 -15.99 5.57 7.29
C HIS A 193 -15.15 6.75 6.79
N ARG A 194 -13.94 6.90 7.32
CA ARG A 194 -13.04 8.01 6.97
C ARG A 194 -12.56 7.93 5.52
N VAL A 195 -12.17 6.74 5.04
CA VAL A 195 -11.73 6.60 3.65
C VAL A 195 -12.88 6.79 2.67
N SER A 196 -14.07 6.25 2.97
CA SER A 196 -15.29 6.48 2.17
C SER A 196 -15.55 7.96 1.95
N LYS A 197 -15.45 8.76 3.03
CA LYS A 197 -15.63 10.21 2.98
C LYS A 197 -14.55 10.89 2.14
N LEU A 198 -13.27 10.55 2.32
CA LEU A 198 -12.17 11.14 1.56
C LEU A 198 -12.21 10.78 0.07
N VAL A 199 -12.52 9.52 -0.28
CA VAL A 199 -12.68 9.11 -1.68
C VAL A 199 -13.80 9.91 -2.35
N LYS A 200 -14.98 10.00 -1.74
CA LYS A 200 -16.11 10.80 -2.27
C LYS A 200 -15.70 12.26 -2.44
N LEU A 201 -15.02 12.84 -1.45
CA LEU A 201 -14.57 14.23 -1.50
C LEU A 201 -13.57 14.47 -2.63
N PHE A 202 -12.60 13.57 -2.81
CA PHE A 202 -11.59 13.68 -3.87
C PHE A 202 -12.23 13.50 -5.25
N LYS A 203 -13.10 12.50 -5.44
CA LYS A 203 -13.84 12.26 -6.69
C LYS A 203 -14.71 13.45 -7.12
N GLN A 204 -15.24 14.20 -6.17
CA GLN A 204 -16.05 15.41 -6.45
C GLN A 204 -15.22 16.65 -6.80
N ASN A 205 -13.92 16.67 -6.46
CA ASN A 205 -13.11 17.89 -6.50
C ASN A 205 -11.84 17.79 -7.33
N LEU A 206 -11.44 16.61 -7.77
CA LEU A 206 -10.25 16.35 -8.60
C LEU A 206 -10.66 15.76 -9.94
N ASN A 207 -9.84 15.98 -10.97
CA ASN A 207 -10.09 15.50 -12.33
C ASN A 207 -9.20 14.30 -12.71
N VAL A 208 -8.38 13.83 -11.79
CA VAL A 208 -7.46 12.70 -11.98
C VAL A 208 -7.97 11.46 -11.25
N PRO A 209 -7.57 10.24 -11.68
CA PRO A 209 -7.89 9.01 -10.96
C PRO A 209 -7.41 9.04 -9.51
N ILE A 210 -8.18 8.41 -8.64
CA ILE A 210 -7.88 8.28 -7.21
C ILE A 210 -7.48 6.84 -6.92
N ASP A 211 -6.31 6.67 -6.32
CA ASP A 211 -5.82 5.40 -5.79
C ASP A 211 -5.89 5.37 -4.27
N PHE A 212 -6.11 4.20 -3.70
CA PHE A 212 -6.09 3.98 -2.25
C PHE A 212 -5.08 2.90 -1.86
N HIS A 213 -4.12 3.29 -1.04
CA HIS A 213 -3.09 2.44 -0.46
C HIS A 213 -3.22 2.37 1.06
N THR A 214 -3.30 1.17 1.62
CA THR A 214 -3.33 0.94 3.07
C THR A 214 -2.67 -0.37 3.46
N HIS A 215 -2.46 -0.56 4.78
CA HIS A 215 -1.91 -1.76 5.40
C HIS A 215 -2.91 -2.37 6.40
N CYS A 216 -2.74 -3.67 6.72
CA CYS A 216 -3.67 -4.38 7.59
C CYS A 216 -3.27 -4.38 9.07
N THR A 217 -2.14 -3.80 9.46
CA THR A 217 -1.57 -3.94 10.81
C THR A 217 -2.54 -3.61 11.95
N PRO A 218 -3.26 -2.47 11.95
CA PRO A 218 -4.23 -2.15 13.01
C PRO A 218 -5.62 -2.78 12.81
N GLY A 219 -5.82 -3.54 11.73
CA GLY A 219 -7.05 -4.26 11.44
C GLY A 219 -8.09 -3.51 10.61
N TYR A 220 -7.76 -2.35 10.05
CA TYR A 220 -8.69 -1.61 9.18
C TYR A 220 -8.59 -1.99 7.70
N GLY A 221 -7.44 -2.51 7.26
CA GLY A 221 -7.04 -2.58 5.84
C GLY A 221 -8.10 -3.17 4.91
N LEU A 222 -8.58 -4.39 5.15
CA LEU A 222 -9.57 -5.04 4.28
C LEU A 222 -10.90 -4.27 4.23
N ALA A 223 -11.39 -3.86 5.39
CA ALA A 223 -12.65 -3.12 5.53
C ALA A 223 -12.56 -1.74 4.86
N SER A 224 -11.42 -1.05 5.01
CA SER A 224 -11.21 0.26 4.40
C SER A 224 -11.08 0.18 2.89
N VAL A 225 -10.45 -0.86 2.34
CA VAL A 225 -10.41 -1.07 0.88
C VAL A 225 -11.82 -1.33 0.34
N LEU A 226 -12.63 -2.15 0.99
CA LEU A 226 -14.03 -2.37 0.57
C LEU A 226 -14.85 -1.07 0.63
N ALA A 227 -14.71 -0.29 1.70
CA ALA A 227 -15.38 1.01 1.82
C ALA A 227 -14.93 2.00 0.71
N ALA A 228 -13.64 2.00 0.35
CA ALA A 228 -13.13 2.79 -0.76
C ALA A 228 -13.72 2.36 -2.12
N ILE A 229 -13.83 1.05 -2.36
CA ILE A 229 -14.45 0.49 -3.58
C ILE A 229 -15.92 0.92 -3.69
N VAL A 230 -16.69 0.77 -2.61
CA VAL A 230 -18.10 1.19 -2.56
C VAL A 230 -18.23 2.71 -2.72
N ALA A 231 -17.26 3.49 -2.26
CA ALA A 231 -17.21 4.94 -2.45
C ALA A 231 -16.81 5.38 -3.87
N GLY A 232 -16.39 4.45 -4.75
CA GLY A 232 -16.06 4.72 -6.15
C GLY A 232 -14.59 5.09 -6.40
N VAL A 233 -13.66 4.56 -5.60
CA VAL A 233 -12.23 4.68 -5.90
C VAL A 233 -11.89 4.04 -7.26
N ASP A 234 -10.92 4.62 -7.98
CA ASP A 234 -10.56 4.11 -9.31
C ASP A 234 -9.56 2.96 -9.26
N ILE A 235 -8.65 2.98 -8.27
CA ILE A 235 -7.56 2.02 -8.12
C ILE A 235 -7.40 1.69 -6.63
N VAL A 236 -7.04 0.44 -6.33
CA VAL A 236 -6.68 0.00 -4.99
C VAL A 236 -5.39 -0.81 -5.02
N ASP A 237 -4.52 -0.56 -4.05
CA ASP A 237 -3.31 -1.35 -3.85
C ASP A 237 -3.62 -2.64 -3.07
N THR A 238 -3.09 -3.75 -3.56
CA THR A 238 -3.26 -5.07 -2.96
C THR A 238 -1.95 -5.86 -2.98
N ASN A 239 -1.88 -6.92 -2.19
CA ASN A 239 -0.82 -7.91 -2.26
C ASN A 239 -1.39 -9.29 -2.66
N CYS A 240 -0.56 -10.15 -3.27
CA CYS A 240 -0.90 -11.55 -3.48
C CYS A 240 -0.89 -12.30 -2.15
N TRP A 241 -1.68 -13.35 -2.04
CA TRP A 241 -2.09 -14.08 -0.84
C TRP A 241 -1.02 -14.21 0.26
N TYR A 242 0.12 -14.81 -0.08
CA TYR A 242 1.14 -15.12 0.91
C TYR A 242 1.99 -13.91 1.36
N PHE A 243 1.84 -12.76 0.71
CA PHE A 243 2.51 -11.51 1.05
C PHE A 243 1.53 -10.43 1.53
N SER A 244 0.27 -10.80 1.78
CA SER A 244 -0.81 -9.91 2.20
C SER A 244 -1.15 -10.03 3.69
N GLY A 245 -1.96 -9.09 4.16
CA GLY A 245 -2.41 -9.06 5.56
C GLY A 245 -1.32 -8.63 6.55
N GLY A 246 -1.67 -8.45 7.80
CA GLY A 246 -0.74 -7.99 8.82
C GLY A 246 -0.04 -6.69 8.43
N THR A 247 1.29 -6.72 8.28
CA THR A 247 2.08 -5.55 7.86
C THR A 247 1.94 -5.19 6.37
N GLY A 248 1.38 -6.07 5.56
CA GLY A 248 1.13 -5.84 4.13
C GLY A 248 -0.24 -5.26 3.84
N ALA A 249 -0.51 -5.01 2.56
CA ALA A 249 -1.83 -4.62 2.07
C ALA A 249 -2.81 -5.81 2.07
N PRO A 250 -4.13 -5.59 1.90
CA PRO A 250 -5.12 -6.65 1.76
C PRO A 250 -4.84 -7.59 0.60
N ALA A 251 -5.30 -8.84 0.71
CA ALA A 251 -5.14 -9.85 -0.33
C ALA A 251 -6.03 -9.55 -1.54
N ILE A 252 -5.42 -9.57 -2.74
CA ILE A 252 -6.15 -9.35 -3.99
C ILE A 252 -7.27 -10.38 -4.18
N GLU A 253 -7.11 -11.59 -3.67
CA GLU A 253 -8.08 -12.67 -3.77
C GLU A 253 -9.37 -12.33 -2.99
N LEU A 254 -9.26 -11.72 -1.81
CA LEU A 254 -10.42 -11.26 -1.04
C LEU A 254 -11.10 -10.08 -1.74
N ILE A 255 -10.31 -9.15 -2.27
CA ILE A 255 -10.82 -8.00 -3.03
C ILE A 255 -11.54 -8.49 -4.31
N TYR A 256 -10.99 -9.50 -4.99
CA TYR A 256 -11.63 -10.11 -6.15
C TYR A 256 -13.01 -10.69 -5.81
N VAL A 257 -13.15 -11.40 -4.68
CA VAL A 257 -14.45 -11.94 -4.22
C VAL A 257 -15.44 -10.79 -3.98
N PHE A 258 -15.03 -9.72 -3.30
CA PHE A 258 -15.88 -8.55 -3.09
C PHE A 258 -16.29 -7.89 -4.41
N CYS A 259 -15.35 -7.67 -5.32
CA CYS A 259 -15.64 -7.08 -6.63
C CYS A 259 -16.60 -7.95 -7.43
N LYS A 260 -16.40 -9.27 -7.45
CA LYS A 260 -17.30 -10.22 -8.12
C LYS A 260 -18.72 -10.15 -7.57
N LYS A 261 -18.90 -10.12 -6.25
CA LYS A 261 -20.21 -9.97 -5.59
C LYS A 261 -20.86 -8.60 -5.85
N LEU A 262 -20.06 -7.55 -6.06
CA LEU A 262 -20.51 -6.21 -6.43
C LEU A 262 -20.76 -6.05 -7.95
N GLY A 263 -20.47 -7.06 -8.77
CA GLY A 263 -20.59 -6.98 -10.22
C GLY A 263 -19.50 -6.12 -10.88
N ILE A 264 -18.36 -5.93 -10.22
CA ILE A 264 -17.22 -5.17 -10.72
C ILE A 264 -16.21 -6.13 -11.35
N ASP A 265 -15.89 -5.92 -12.63
CA ASP A 265 -14.80 -6.61 -13.29
C ASP A 265 -13.47 -5.89 -12.99
N THR A 266 -12.54 -6.59 -12.39
CA THR A 266 -11.19 -6.07 -12.09
C THR A 266 -10.25 -6.12 -13.29
N GLY A 267 -10.59 -6.88 -14.33
CA GLY A 267 -9.71 -7.18 -15.46
C GLY A 267 -8.48 -8.03 -15.12
N VAL A 268 -8.32 -8.44 -13.87
CA VAL A 268 -7.16 -9.24 -13.41
C VAL A 268 -7.34 -10.71 -13.76
N ASN A 269 -6.30 -11.32 -14.32
CA ASN A 269 -6.27 -12.76 -14.56
C ASN A 269 -5.94 -13.52 -13.27
N MET A 270 -6.97 -13.99 -12.57
CA MET A 270 -6.82 -14.70 -11.31
C MET A 270 -6.21 -16.11 -11.46
N GLU A 271 -6.22 -16.72 -12.65
CA GLU A 271 -5.48 -17.97 -12.90
C GLU A 271 -3.96 -17.74 -12.83
N ALA A 272 -3.51 -16.62 -13.38
CA ALA A 272 -2.11 -16.20 -13.28
C ALA A 272 -1.74 -15.87 -11.82
N VAL A 273 -2.63 -15.20 -11.08
CA VAL A 273 -2.45 -14.90 -9.64
C VAL A 273 -2.32 -16.19 -8.83
N ALA A 274 -3.09 -17.24 -9.10
CA ALA A 274 -2.97 -18.52 -8.44
C ALA A 274 -1.59 -19.19 -8.70
N LYS A 275 -1.06 -19.06 -9.92
CA LYS A 275 0.30 -19.53 -10.25
C LYS A 275 1.38 -18.72 -9.54
N ILE A 276 1.22 -17.38 -9.45
CA ILE A 276 2.09 -16.51 -8.67
C ILE A 276 2.10 -16.96 -7.21
N ASN A 277 0.94 -17.24 -6.61
CA ASN A 277 0.84 -17.68 -5.22
C ASN A 277 1.54 -19.01 -4.96
N THR A 278 1.55 -19.93 -5.92
CA THR A 278 2.32 -21.19 -5.81
C THR A 278 3.81 -20.89 -5.60
N GLN A 279 4.36 -19.93 -6.34
CA GLN A 279 5.76 -19.51 -6.16
C GLN A 279 5.96 -18.72 -4.85
N LEU A 280 5.08 -17.77 -4.57
CA LEU A 280 5.19 -16.93 -3.37
C LEU A 280 5.11 -17.72 -2.07
N LYS A 281 4.38 -18.83 -2.04
CA LYS A 281 4.33 -19.74 -0.89
C LYS A 281 5.72 -20.28 -0.52
N GLU A 282 6.44 -20.79 -1.50
CA GLU A 282 7.79 -21.33 -1.28
C GLU A 282 8.80 -20.20 -1.01
N ILE A 283 8.73 -19.10 -1.74
CA ILE A 283 9.57 -17.92 -1.51
C ILE A 283 9.36 -17.37 -0.09
N ARG A 284 8.12 -17.35 0.41
CA ARG A 284 7.83 -16.94 1.78
C ARG A 284 8.55 -17.80 2.80
N LYS A 285 8.53 -19.13 2.67
CA LYS A 285 9.28 -20.04 3.55
C LYS A 285 10.78 -19.73 3.53
N GLU A 286 11.34 -19.59 2.33
CA GLU A 286 12.76 -19.24 2.16
C GLU A 286 13.11 -17.93 2.88
N LEU A 287 12.26 -16.89 2.71
CA LEU A 287 12.45 -15.58 3.34
C LEU A 287 12.25 -15.63 4.86
N GLU A 288 11.27 -16.38 5.36
CA GLU A 288 11.05 -16.53 6.81
C GLU A 288 12.24 -17.20 7.49
N ILE A 289 12.81 -18.23 6.88
CA ILE A 289 14.02 -18.88 7.38
C ILE A 289 15.22 -17.91 7.31
N SER A 290 15.44 -17.25 6.18
CA SER A 290 16.62 -16.40 6.00
C SER A 290 16.57 -15.11 6.81
N VAL A 291 15.38 -14.51 7.01
CA VAL A 291 15.20 -13.24 7.72
C VAL A 291 14.97 -13.45 9.22
N PHE A 292 14.17 -14.48 9.59
CA PHE A 292 13.73 -14.69 10.97
C PHE A 292 14.25 -15.97 11.62
N GLY A 293 14.98 -16.79 10.89
CA GLY A 293 15.55 -18.06 11.38
C GLY A 293 14.51 -19.18 11.58
N LYS A 294 13.24 -18.95 11.26
CA LYS A 294 12.16 -19.93 11.42
C LYS A 294 10.96 -19.61 10.54
N GLU A 295 10.21 -20.63 10.17
CA GLU A 295 8.90 -20.46 9.51
C GLU A 295 7.87 -19.88 10.50
N LYS A 296 6.96 -19.08 9.97
CA LYS A 296 5.81 -18.50 10.68
C LYS A 296 4.51 -19.11 10.13
N PRO A 297 3.40 -19.07 10.90
CA PRO A 297 2.11 -19.48 10.37
C PRO A 297 1.75 -18.73 9.08
N MET A 298 1.23 -19.45 8.10
CA MET A 298 0.78 -18.91 6.82
C MET A 298 -0.74 -18.90 6.76
N PRO A 299 -1.33 -17.99 5.97
CA PRO A 299 -2.75 -18.08 5.63
C PRO A 299 -3.06 -19.44 4.99
N LYS A 300 -4.27 -19.96 5.25
CA LYS A 300 -4.78 -21.17 4.61
C LYS A 300 -4.81 -20.94 3.09
N PRO A 301 -4.44 -21.94 2.27
CA PRO A 301 -4.55 -21.80 0.81
C PRO A 301 -5.98 -21.42 0.40
N PHE A 302 -6.10 -20.53 -0.57
CA PHE A 302 -7.38 -20.15 -1.14
C PHE A 302 -7.20 -19.71 -2.61
N ASN A 303 -8.04 -20.27 -3.47
CA ASN A 303 -8.14 -19.87 -4.87
C ASN A 303 -9.60 -19.50 -5.18
N PRO A 304 -9.94 -18.21 -5.38
CA PRO A 304 -11.31 -17.75 -5.57
C PRO A 304 -11.97 -18.25 -6.86
N LEU A 305 -11.23 -18.92 -7.74
CA LEU A 305 -11.77 -19.52 -8.97
C LEU A 305 -12.23 -20.98 -8.78
N THR A 306 -11.61 -21.72 -7.87
CA THR A 306 -11.82 -23.17 -7.73
C THR A 306 -12.37 -23.58 -6.38
N ASP A 307 -12.08 -22.79 -5.34
CA ASP A 307 -12.44 -23.16 -3.98
C ASP A 307 -13.83 -22.60 -3.62
N GLU A 308 -14.67 -23.46 -3.06
CA GLU A 308 -15.96 -23.04 -2.51
C GLU A 308 -15.76 -22.44 -1.12
N LEU A 309 -16.37 -21.28 -0.89
CA LEU A 309 -16.41 -20.68 0.44
C LEU A 309 -17.41 -21.44 1.33
N PRO A 310 -17.08 -21.70 2.59
CA PRO A 310 -18.07 -22.13 3.58
C PRO A 310 -19.23 -21.14 3.62
N LYS A 311 -20.47 -21.63 3.75
CA LYS A 311 -21.68 -20.79 3.71
C LYS A 311 -21.65 -19.63 4.71
N GLU A 312 -21.12 -19.89 5.91
CA GLU A 312 -20.96 -18.86 6.95
C GLU A 312 -19.97 -17.77 6.54
N ILE A 313 -18.89 -18.11 5.82
CA ILE A 313 -17.90 -17.12 5.35
C ILE A 313 -18.41 -16.38 4.13
N ASP A 314 -19.08 -17.05 3.21
CA ASP A 314 -19.73 -16.40 2.08
C ASP A 314 -20.77 -15.36 2.53
N ALA A 315 -21.53 -15.68 3.59
CA ALA A 315 -22.47 -14.76 4.22
C ALA A 315 -21.77 -13.54 4.88
N GLU A 316 -20.55 -13.69 5.42
CA GLU A 316 -19.80 -12.55 5.96
C GLU A 316 -19.31 -11.61 4.83
N PHE A 317 -18.99 -12.10 3.63
CA PHE A 317 -18.74 -11.24 2.48
C PHE A 317 -19.98 -10.39 2.12
N ASP A 318 -21.17 -11.00 2.07
CA ASP A 318 -22.41 -10.27 1.78
C ASP A 318 -22.75 -9.27 2.89
N ARG A 319 -22.49 -9.65 4.14
CA ARG A 319 -22.69 -8.78 5.31
C ARG A 319 -21.74 -7.57 5.25
N ALA A 320 -20.47 -7.77 4.93
CA ALA A 320 -19.50 -6.70 4.76
C ALA A 320 -19.89 -5.72 3.66
N ILE A 321 -20.34 -6.23 2.50
CA ILE A 321 -20.81 -5.38 1.39
C ILE A 321 -22.01 -4.52 1.82
N LYS A 322 -23.00 -5.11 2.44
CA LYS A 322 -24.18 -4.37 2.94
C LYS A 322 -23.80 -3.30 3.96
N ALA A 323 -22.90 -3.64 4.89
CA ALA A 323 -22.40 -2.70 5.89
C ALA A 323 -21.63 -1.53 5.26
N ALA A 324 -20.76 -1.80 4.27
CA ALA A 324 -20.04 -0.76 3.54
C ALA A 324 -20.99 0.18 2.77
N GLN A 325 -22.04 -0.37 2.16
CA GLN A 325 -23.07 0.42 1.45
C GLN A 325 -23.92 1.27 2.40
N ALA A 326 -24.14 0.79 3.63
CA ALA A 326 -24.88 1.48 4.67
C ALA A 326 -24.02 2.43 5.53
N ASP A 327 -22.70 2.49 5.30
CA ASP A 327 -21.73 3.21 6.13
C ASP A 327 -21.72 2.75 7.62
N ASP A 328 -22.02 1.44 7.84
CA ASP A 328 -22.00 0.79 9.14
C ASP A 328 -20.61 0.21 9.42
N GLU A 329 -19.76 1.04 10.00
CA GLU A 329 -18.34 0.73 10.23
C GLU A 329 -18.15 -0.46 11.17
N GLU A 330 -18.96 -0.57 12.24
CA GLU A 330 -18.81 -1.64 13.23
C GLU A 330 -19.11 -3.02 12.62
N THR A 331 -20.22 -3.13 11.91
CA THR A 331 -20.60 -4.36 11.21
C THR A 331 -19.61 -4.71 10.11
N LEU A 332 -19.10 -3.71 9.38
CA LEU A 332 -18.10 -3.91 8.31
C LEU A 332 -16.78 -4.46 8.87
N LEU A 333 -16.29 -3.89 9.95
CA LEU A 333 -15.05 -4.34 10.61
C LEU A 333 -15.20 -5.76 11.15
N ASP A 334 -16.30 -6.06 11.86
CA ASP A 334 -16.55 -7.40 12.40
C ASP A 334 -16.60 -8.46 11.29
N ALA A 335 -17.30 -8.20 10.21
CA ALA A 335 -17.39 -9.11 9.06
C ALA A 335 -16.02 -9.35 8.41
N CYS A 336 -15.26 -8.28 8.14
CA CYS A 336 -13.92 -8.40 7.56
C CYS A 336 -12.94 -9.15 8.46
N HIS A 337 -12.97 -8.91 9.79
CA HIS A 337 -12.12 -9.65 10.73
C HIS A 337 -12.47 -11.13 10.79
N LYS A 338 -13.73 -11.52 10.66
CA LYS A 338 -14.15 -12.93 10.59
C LYS A 338 -13.63 -13.59 9.32
N ILE A 339 -13.69 -12.90 8.18
CA ILE A 339 -13.12 -13.37 6.92
C ILE A 339 -11.61 -13.58 7.07
N GLU A 340 -10.88 -12.57 7.56
CA GLU A 340 -9.43 -12.65 7.74
C GLU A 340 -9.03 -13.76 8.73
N ALA A 341 -9.74 -13.90 9.84
CA ALA A 341 -9.52 -14.95 10.85
C ALA A 341 -9.78 -16.36 10.29
N HIS A 342 -10.81 -16.53 9.47
CA HIS A 342 -11.10 -17.82 8.81
C HIS A 342 -9.90 -18.30 7.99
N PHE A 343 -9.28 -17.40 7.22
CA PHE A 343 -8.12 -17.72 6.41
C PHE A 343 -6.80 -17.74 7.17
N GLY A 344 -6.80 -17.36 8.45
CA GLY A 344 -5.60 -17.36 9.30
C GLY A 344 -4.66 -16.18 9.05
N PHE A 345 -5.17 -15.05 8.58
CA PHE A 345 -4.43 -13.80 8.57
C PHE A 345 -4.16 -13.29 10.00
N PRO A 346 -3.08 -12.52 10.21
CA PRO A 346 -2.76 -11.98 11.53
C PRO A 346 -3.90 -11.15 12.12
N ALA A 347 -4.18 -11.33 13.40
CA ALA A 347 -5.14 -10.51 14.11
C ALA A 347 -4.69 -9.03 14.18
N PRO A 348 -5.63 -8.08 14.34
CA PRO A 348 -5.33 -6.67 14.52
C PRO A 348 -4.32 -6.41 15.63
N ASN A 349 -3.35 -5.53 15.36
CA ASN A 349 -2.38 -5.11 16.37
C ASN A 349 -2.89 -3.88 17.12
N GLU A 350 -3.46 -4.10 18.29
CA GLU A 350 -4.05 -3.05 19.14
C GLU A 350 -3.02 -2.01 19.63
N LEU A 351 -1.75 -2.38 19.74
CA LEU A 351 -0.69 -1.43 20.12
C LEU A 351 -0.43 -0.42 19.00
N VAL A 352 -0.36 -0.89 17.75
CA VAL A 352 -0.21 -0.02 16.58
C VAL A 352 -1.43 0.89 16.44
N LYS A 353 -2.63 0.33 16.61
CA LYS A 353 -3.89 1.07 16.57
C LYS A 353 -3.94 2.19 17.60
N LYS A 354 -3.46 1.93 18.83
CA LYS A 354 -3.44 2.91 19.92
C LYS A 354 -2.34 3.96 19.76
N ALA A 355 -1.19 3.56 19.20
CA ALA A 355 -0.04 4.44 19.05
C ALA A 355 -0.25 5.53 18.00
N GLU A 356 -1.10 5.29 16.98
CA GLU A 356 -1.43 6.22 15.89
C GLU A 356 -0.20 6.88 15.24
N ILE A 357 0.93 6.14 15.18
CA ILE A 357 2.18 6.66 14.64
C ILE A 357 2.08 6.71 13.11
N PRO A 358 2.19 7.89 12.49
CA PRO A 358 2.18 8.02 11.05
C PRO A 358 3.42 7.42 10.41
N GLY A 359 3.22 6.79 9.25
CA GLY A 359 4.28 6.16 8.45
C GLY A 359 4.70 4.80 8.97
N GLY A 360 4.80 3.79 8.13
CA GLY A 360 5.05 2.37 8.42
C GLY A 360 6.26 2.02 9.33
N MET A 361 6.80 2.98 10.04
CA MET A 361 7.96 2.85 10.91
C MET A 361 7.70 1.89 12.07
N TYR A 362 6.48 1.88 12.64
CA TYR A 362 6.15 0.99 13.76
C TYR A 362 6.05 -0.47 13.33
N SER A 363 5.50 -0.74 12.17
CA SER A 363 5.44 -2.09 11.57
C SER A 363 6.86 -2.64 11.34
N ASN A 364 7.77 -1.80 10.84
CA ASN A 364 9.16 -2.14 10.61
C ASN A 364 9.94 -2.30 11.93
N ILE A 365 9.70 -1.45 12.91
CA ILE A 365 10.30 -1.56 14.25
C ILE A 365 9.84 -2.84 14.93
N CYS A 366 8.56 -3.19 14.91
CA CYS A 366 8.07 -4.44 15.47
C CYS A 366 8.73 -5.66 14.82
N LEU A 367 8.90 -5.67 13.50
CA LEU A 367 9.61 -6.73 12.79
C LEU A 367 11.08 -6.82 13.19
N LEU A 368 11.75 -5.70 13.40
CA LEU A 368 13.15 -5.63 13.80
C LEU A 368 13.36 -6.01 15.27
N TYR A 369 12.47 -5.62 16.17
CA TYR A 369 12.58 -5.93 17.60
C TYR A 369 12.13 -7.34 17.97
N THR A 370 11.28 -7.97 17.19
CA THR A 370 10.82 -9.36 17.42
C THR A 370 11.65 -10.40 16.71
N SER A 371 12.64 -9.98 15.93
CA SER A 371 13.57 -10.86 15.21
C SER A 371 14.99 -10.50 15.64
N PRO A 372 15.85 -11.47 16.00
CA PRO A 372 17.25 -11.19 16.16
C PRO A 372 17.76 -10.60 14.86
N SER A 373 18.14 -9.34 14.91
CA SER A 373 18.77 -8.69 13.79
C SER A 373 20.15 -9.30 13.62
N PRO A 374 20.54 -9.80 12.44
CA PRO A 374 21.92 -10.17 12.20
C PRO A 374 22.78 -8.93 12.02
N ARG A 375 22.37 -7.82 12.61
CA ARG A 375 23.18 -6.68 12.60
C ARG A 375 23.95 -6.53 13.82
N ASP A 376 24.92 -6.30 13.59
CA ASP A 376 25.45 -5.09 13.64
C ASP A 376 26.84 -5.25 13.54
#